data_b80f931186264bee40b991095cf31889
#
_entry.id   b80f931186264bee40b991095cf31889
#
_cell.length_a   1.000
_cell.length_b   1.000
_cell.length_c   1.000
_cell.angle_alpha   90.00
_cell.angle_beta   90.00
_cell.angle_gamma   90.00
#
_symmetry.space_group_name_H-M   'P 1'
#
loop_
_entity.id
_entity.type
_entity.pdbx_description
1 polymer ?
#
loop_
_entity_poly.entity_id
_entity_poly.type
_entity_poly.pdbx_seq_one_letter_code
_entity_poly.pdbx_strand_id
1 'polypeptide(L)'
;QPEHLLSVLTLDFNYTAMIRSRLLFPLIIIVLCTIGACKKLDQVNYAGVPSNKVFTDSTSFKDAVNGLYNTLGAKEYYGAFYPMFADLNSDNGIAGGYNNTSLVEFGSYNVGSSNLFLENMYVSLYNSIGTANAILSGLNTVKGVKAPNGALKSTTKGTCLAIRALVHFDLLRAFGYHWDLTSTYGIPVVLKVQGLGDIIPRSTVAQTYKAILSDLNEADDSLQSNGSRDANYINLRMIQALKARVYFYMKDYINAGLEADSVINDGSYKILDANNFQSVYTSKKSVESIFELAFNQQNQSFFNSYTYSRTAAATTEIFFIASQYLDSFFVHRQNDLRVNLLNYTSANIAPNGRTLKYRGEINRDNPAYILRLPEMYLIRAAAAGLAGGGLADLNIIRTNRGLSQLGPLDLTTESAFQQSLEDERRAEFNFEGHRFFDLARTGQVSAVLGVPQTNAVWPIPIREITATKGIVIQNPGY
;
A
#
# COMPACT_ATOMS: atom_id res chain seq x y z
N GLN A 1 7.54 -101.49 8.53
CA GLN A 1 6.66 -100.36 8.05
C GLN A 1 7.48 -99.06 7.93
N PRO A 2 8.35 -98.99 6.88
CA PRO A 2 9.09 -97.73 6.64
C PRO A 2 8.50 -96.80 5.53
N GLU A 3 7.44 -97.22 4.86
CA GLU A 3 6.95 -96.40 3.70
C GLU A 3 6.06 -95.23 4.03
N HIS A 4 5.53 -95.16 5.22
CA HIS A 4 4.68 -94.01 5.63
C HIS A 4 5.45 -92.80 6.10
N LEU A 5 6.74 -92.84 6.44
CA LEU A 5 7.55 -91.74 6.88
C LEU A 5 8.15 -90.90 5.73
N LEU A 6 8.34 -91.55 4.54
CA LEU A 6 8.89 -90.85 3.37
C LEU A 6 7.84 -89.94 2.64
N SER A 7 6.56 -90.33 2.73
CA SER A 7 5.49 -89.57 2.04
C SER A 7 5.15 -88.25 2.78
N VAL A 8 5.36 -88.17 4.08
CA VAL A 8 5.10 -86.99 4.87
C VAL A 8 6.20 -85.94 4.69
N LEU A 9 7.44 -86.33 4.58
CA LEU A 9 8.60 -85.48 4.37
C LEU A 9 8.64 -84.78 2.98
N THR A 10 8.15 -85.49 1.95
CA THR A 10 8.10 -84.95 0.57
C THR A 10 6.95 -84.00 0.34
N LEU A 11 5.86 -84.14 1.08
CA LEU A 11 4.72 -83.16 1.04
C LEU A 11 5.04 -81.82 1.79
N ASP A 12 5.76 -81.88 2.90
CA ASP A 12 6.15 -80.66 3.65
C ASP A 12 7.21 -79.86 2.87
N PHE A 13 8.10 -80.46 2.11
CA PHE A 13 9.11 -79.73 1.35
C PHE A 13 8.52 -78.98 0.16
N ASN A 14 7.50 -79.54 -0.50
CA ASN A 14 6.78 -78.83 -1.57
C ASN A 14 5.85 -77.71 -1.06
N TYR A 15 5.28 -77.91 0.12
CA TYR A 15 4.37 -76.87 0.71
C TYR A 15 5.12 -75.66 1.18
N THR A 16 6.27 -75.80 1.81
CA THR A 16 7.15 -74.69 2.24
C THR A 16 7.79 -73.97 1.05
N ALA A 17 8.14 -74.61 -0.03
CA ALA A 17 8.63 -73.98 -1.26
C ALA A 17 7.53 -73.15 -1.96
N MET A 18 6.28 -73.65 -1.97
CA MET A 18 5.15 -72.98 -2.58
C MET A 18 4.66 -71.77 -1.77
N ILE A 19 4.76 -71.83 -0.45
CA ILE A 19 4.47 -70.66 0.42
C ILE A 19 5.56 -69.58 0.29
N ARG A 20 6.84 -69.97 0.20
CA ARG A 20 7.94 -68.99 0.00
C ARG A 20 7.86 -68.32 -1.38
N SER A 21 7.46 -69.00 -2.43
CA SER A 21 7.26 -68.36 -3.74
C SER A 21 6.05 -67.47 -3.80
N ARG A 22 4.97 -67.74 -3.07
CA ARG A 22 3.77 -66.88 -2.98
C ARG A 22 3.98 -65.63 -2.16
N LEU A 23 4.91 -65.63 -1.21
CA LEU A 23 5.29 -64.47 -0.43
C LEU A 23 6.37 -63.56 -1.12
N LEU A 24 7.25 -64.21 -1.94
CA LEU A 24 8.27 -63.42 -2.67
C LEU A 24 7.68 -62.61 -3.84
N PHE A 25 6.62 -63.11 -4.48
CA PHE A 25 5.99 -62.44 -5.62
C PHE A 25 5.35 -61.09 -5.24
N PRO A 26 4.55 -60.95 -4.16
CA PRO A 26 4.02 -59.68 -3.73
C PRO A 26 5.12 -58.73 -3.17
N LEU A 27 6.19 -59.27 -2.57
CA LEU A 27 7.30 -58.47 -2.07
C LEU A 27 8.09 -57.83 -3.23
N ILE A 28 8.30 -58.56 -4.33
CA ILE A 28 8.95 -58.03 -5.54
C ILE A 28 8.07 -56.99 -6.22
N ILE A 29 6.73 -57.13 -6.23
CA ILE A 29 5.82 -56.13 -6.77
C ILE A 29 5.83 -54.86 -5.91
N ILE A 30 5.87 -54.97 -4.60
CA ILE A 30 5.97 -53.83 -3.68
C ILE A 30 7.29 -53.08 -3.89
N VAL A 31 8.41 -53.77 -4.05
CA VAL A 31 9.72 -53.16 -4.32
C VAL A 31 9.76 -52.50 -5.71
N LEU A 32 9.16 -53.10 -6.74
CA LEU A 32 9.04 -52.50 -8.07
C LEU A 32 8.14 -51.25 -8.08
N CYS A 33 7.07 -51.21 -7.28
CA CYS A 33 6.22 -50.06 -7.13
C CYS A 33 6.91 -48.90 -6.40
N THR A 34 7.84 -49.17 -5.48
CA THR A 34 8.59 -48.12 -4.76
C THR A 34 9.70 -47.49 -5.61
N ILE A 35 10.25 -48.21 -6.57
CA ILE A 35 11.29 -47.67 -7.47
C ILE A 35 10.68 -46.79 -8.57
N GLY A 36 9.40 -46.99 -8.92
CA GLY A 36 8.68 -46.15 -9.88
C GLY A 36 8.11 -44.85 -9.31
N ALA A 37 8.06 -44.69 -7.96
CA ALA A 37 7.42 -43.54 -7.30
C ALA A 37 8.31 -42.32 -7.18
N CYS A 38 9.57 -42.35 -7.55
CA CYS A 38 10.47 -41.18 -7.56
C CYS A 38 10.65 -40.59 -8.97
N LYS A 39 9.61 -40.46 -9.77
CA LYS A 39 9.59 -39.40 -10.73
C LYS A 39 9.22 -38.16 -9.93
N LYS A 40 10.20 -37.26 -9.73
CA LYS A 40 9.96 -35.86 -9.35
C LYS A 40 8.73 -35.42 -10.14
N LEU A 41 7.62 -35.23 -9.46
CA LEU A 41 6.48 -34.58 -10.07
C LEU A 41 7.01 -33.16 -10.33
N ASP A 42 7.46 -32.89 -11.54
CA ASP A 42 7.59 -31.51 -12.02
C ASP A 42 6.16 -30.98 -12.04
N GLN A 43 5.73 -30.52 -10.88
CA GLN A 43 4.52 -29.73 -10.79
C GLN A 43 4.80 -28.49 -11.62
N VAL A 44 4.43 -28.58 -12.89
CA VAL A 44 4.27 -27.36 -13.69
C VAL A 44 3.29 -26.52 -12.91
N ASN A 45 3.79 -25.44 -12.32
CA ASN A 45 2.95 -24.50 -11.60
C ASN A 45 2.02 -23.86 -12.65
N TYR A 46 0.83 -24.44 -12.84
CA TYR A 46 -0.18 -23.94 -13.77
C TYR A 46 -0.70 -22.55 -13.37
N ALA A 47 -0.33 -22.04 -12.20
CA ALA A 47 -0.65 -20.69 -11.75
C ALA A 47 0.32 -19.63 -12.33
N GLY A 48 1.43 -20.00 -12.95
CA GLY A 48 2.39 -19.07 -13.54
C GLY A 48 2.57 -19.29 -15.04
N VAL A 49 2.12 -18.33 -15.85
CA VAL A 49 2.49 -18.31 -17.27
C VAL A 49 3.97 -17.91 -17.37
N PRO A 50 4.85 -18.71 -18.03
CA PRO A 50 6.25 -18.33 -18.22
C PRO A 50 6.36 -16.93 -18.84
N SER A 51 7.28 -16.10 -18.36
CA SER A 51 7.41 -14.70 -18.76
C SER A 51 7.56 -14.51 -20.28
N ASN A 52 8.20 -15.44 -20.97
CA ASN A 52 8.33 -15.45 -22.43
C ASN A 52 7.02 -15.74 -23.18
N LYS A 53 5.97 -16.20 -22.48
CA LYS A 53 4.62 -16.38 -23.02
C LYS A 53 3.67 -15.24 -22.60
N VAL A 54 4.02 -14.46 -21.59
CA VAL A 54 3.22 -13.30 -21.12
C VAL A 54 3.50 -12.09 -21.99
N PHE A 55 4.77 -11.77 -22.20
CA PHE A 55 5.19 -10.59 -22.97
C PHE A 55 5.54 -10.99 -24.39
N THR A 56 4.57 -10.88 -25.31
CA THR A 56 4.73 -11.31 -26.70
C THR A 56 4.71 -10.17 -27.69
N ASP A 57 4.01 -9.08 -27.36
CA ASP A 57 3.79 -7.94 -28.21
C ASP A 57 3.36 -6.67 -27.43
N SER A 58 3.12 -5.59 -28.14
CA SER A 58 2.70 -4.31 -27.58
C SER A 58 1.38 -4.37 -26.79
N THR A 59 0.45 -5.26 -27.15
CA THR A 59 -0.85 -5.40 -26.45
C THR A 59 -0.65 -6.04 -25.10
N SER A 60 0.14 -7.12 -25.05
CA SER A 60 0.43 -7.81 -23.79
C SER A 60 1.11 -6.90 -22.74
N PHE A 61 1.91 -5.91 -23.18
CA PHE A 61 2.47 -4.91 -22.25
C PHE A 61 1.41 -3.94 -21.74
N LYS A 62 0.46 -3.48 -22.57
CA LYS A 62 -0.66 -2.63 -22.13
C LYS A 62 -1.52 -3.36 -21.10
N ASP A 63 -1.85 -4.61 -21.37
CA ASP A 63 -2.65 -5.44 -20.46
C ASP A 63 -1.92 -5.69 -19.14
N ALA A 64 -0.61 -5.93 -19.19
CA ALA A 64 0.20 -6.10 -18.00
C ALA A 64 0.29 -4.81 -17.15
N VAL A 65 0.37 -3.63 -17.77
CA VAL A 65 0.32 -2.34 -17.06
C VAL A 65 -1.04 -2.12 -16.43
N ASN A 66 -2.15 -2.47 -17.11
CA ASN A 66 -3.49 -2.44 -16.50
C ASN A 66 -3.55 -3.40 -15.30
N GLY A 67 -2.97 -4.60 -15.43
CA GLY A 67 -2.81 -5.55 -14.33
C GLY A 67 -2.02 -4.97 -13.16
N LEU A 68 -0.96 -4.19 -13.43
CA LEU A 68 -0.18 -3.53 -12.39
C LEU A 68 -1.01 -2.47 -11.64
N TYR A 69 -1.81 -1.64 -12.33
CA TYR A 69 -2.75 -0.74 -11.66
C TYR A 69 -3.77 -1.50 -10.80
N ASN A 70 -4.25 -2.66 -11.25
CA ASN A 70 -5.16 -3.49 -10.47
C ASN A 70 -4.51 -4.01 -9.18
N THR A 71 -3.20 -4.28 -9.16
CA THR A 71 -2.53 -4.68 -7.91
C THR A 71 -2.55 -3.56 -6.87
N LEU A 72 -2.46 -2.29 -7.27
CA LEU A 72 -2.62 -1.15 -6.37
C LEU A 72 -4.04 -1.09 -5.80
N GLY A 73 -5.05 -1.50 -6.59
CA GLY A 73 -6.47 -1.53 -6.21
C GLY A 73 -6.86 -2.71 -5.32
N ALA A 74 -5.95 -3.59 -4.95
CA ALA A 74 -6.24 -4.66 -4.02
C ALA A 74 -6.82 -4.11 -2.70
N LYS A 75 -7.78 -4.84 -2.11
CA LYS A 75 -8.43 -4.45 -0.86
C LYS A 75 -7.42 -4.17 0.26
N GLU A 76 -6.37 -4.95 0.29
CA GLU A 76 -5.29 -4.90 1.27
C GLU A 76 -4.38 -3.67 1.09
N TYR A 77 -4.44 -3.03 -0.08
CA TYR A 77 -3.66 -1.84 -0.38
C TYR A 77 -4.57 -0.61 -0.54
N TYR A 78 -4.51 0.12 -1.66
CA TYR A 78 -5.32 1.32 -1.88
C TYR A 78 -6.81 1.02 -2.13
N GLY A 79 -7.20 -0.25 -2.29
CA GLY A 79 -8.62 -0.62 -2.35
C GLY A 79 -9.37 -0.37 -1.05
N ALA A 80 -8.69 -0.34 0.12
CA ALA A 80 -9.22 0.12 1.41
C ALA A 80 -8.17 0.16 2.53
N PHE A 81 -7.46 -0.95 2.81
CA PHE A 81 -6.83 -1.19 4.11
C PHE A 81 -5.65 -0.27 4.41
N TYR A 82 -4.77 -0.04 3.44
CA TYR A 82 -3.59 0.78 3.69
C TYR A 82 -3.94 2.20 4.19
N PRO A 83 -4.77 2.99 3.49
CA PRO A 83 -5.17 4.31 4.00
C PRO A 83 -6.04 4.22 5.25
N MET A 84 -6.96 3.25 5.35
CA MET A 84 -7.83 3.10 6.52
C MET A 84 -7.05 2.77 7.78
N PHE A 85 -6.08 1.85 7.70
CA PHE A 85 -5.31 1.44 8.88
C PHE A 85 -4.38 2.54 9.37
N ALA A 86 -3.87 3.38 8.47
CA ALA A 86 -3.10 4.55 8.86
C ALA A 86 -3.92 5.60 9.64
N ASP A 87 -5.22 5.74 9.32
CA ASP A 87 -6.12 6.60 10.09
C ASP A 87 -6.64 5.89 11.36
N LEU A 88 -6.86 4.57 11.31
CA LEU A 88 -7.29 3.79 12.47
C LEU A 88 -6.17 3.67 13.52
N ASN A 89 -4.91 3.52 13.07
CA ASN A 89 -3.74 3.49 13.97
C ASN A 89 -3.28 4.90 14.36
N SER A 90 -4.22 5.85 14.40
CA SER A 90 -4.00 7.25 14.78
C SER A 90 -5.16 7.79 15.61
N ASP A 91 -5.09 9.07 15.94
CA ASP A 91 -6.14 9.79 16.67
C ASP A 91 -7.30 10.27 15.78
N ASN A 92 -7.34 9.86 14.49
CA ASN A 92 -8.42 10.25 13.57
C ASN A 92 -9.62 9.32 13.62
N GLY A 93 -9.41 8.02 13.74
CA GLY A 93 -10.46 7.05 13.55
C GLY A 93 -10.56 5.98 14.63
N ILE A 94 -11.73 5.41 14.75
CA ILE A 94 -12.00 4.20 15.53
C ILE A 94 -12.73 3.19 14.65
N ALA A 95 -12.44 1.91 14.88
CA ALA A 95 -13.24 0.83 14.31
C ALA A 95 -14.28 0.37 15.32
N GLY A 96 -15.48 0.11 14.83
CA GLY A 96 -16.53 -0.52 15.60
C GLY A 96 -17.06 -1.75 14.85
N GLY A 97 -17.98 -2.50 15.50
CA GLY A 97 -18.51 -3.74 14.97
C GLY A 97 -17.88 -4.97 15.63
N TYR A 98 -18.30 -6.14 15.21
CA TYR A 98 -17.98 -7.39 15.91
C TYR A 98 -16.48 -7.71 15.97
N ASN A 99 -16.08 -8.20 17.13
CA ASN A 99 -14.80 -8.82 17.54
C ASN A 99 -13.85 -9.29 16.43
N ASN A 100 -13.38 -8.36 15.62
CA ASN A 100 -12.23 -8.65 14.76
C ASN A 100 -10.97 -8.22 15.50
N THR A 101 -10.32 -9.17 16.15
CA THR A 101 -9.12 -8.93 16.95
C THR A 101 -8.04 -8.18 16.17
N SER A 102 -7.88 -8.50 14.88
CA SER A 102 -6.89 -7.85 14.01
C SER A 102 -7.16 -6.36 13.78
N LEU A 103 -8.44 -5.93 13.75
CA LEU A 103 -8.77 -4.49 13.67
C LEU A 103 -8.62 -3.79 15.02
N VAL A 104 -8.97 -4.49 16.11
CA VAL A 104 -8.79 -3.95 17.47
C VAL A 104 -7.33 -3.63 17.74
N GLU A 105 -6.40 -4.44 17.23
CA GLU A 105 -4.97 -4.18 17.35
C GLU A 105 -4.56 -2.83 16.74
N PHE A 106 -5.09 -2.48 15.55
CA PHE A 106 -4.83 -1.16 14.95
C PHE A 106 -5.46 -0.03 15.78
N GLY A 107 -6.72 -0.18 16.19
CA GLY A 107 -7.42 0.82 16.99
C GLY A 107 -6.90 0.99 18.42
N SER A 108 -6.17 0.01 18.95
CA SER A 108 -5.46 0.08 20.23
C SER A 108 -3.97 0.43 20.11
N TYR A 109 -3.51 0.74 18.89
CA TYR A 109 -2.13 1.11 18.58
C TYR A 109 -1.09 0.02 18.97
N ASN A 110 -1.52 -1.23 19.01
CA ASN A 110 -0.69 -2.38 19.42
C ASN A 110 -0.83 -3.52 18.41
N VAL A 111 -0.36 -3.29 17.20
CA VAL A 111 -0.45 -4.24 16.09
C VAL A 111 0.60 -5.35 16.27
N GLY A 112 0.14 -6.60 16.37
CA GLY A 112 1.02 -7.76 16.49
C GLY A 112 1.59 -8.23 15.16
N SER A 113 2.77 -8.86 15.17
CA SER A 113 3.42 -9.42 13.98
C SER A 113 2.64 -10.60 13.36
N SER A 114 1.70 -11.20 14.08
CA SER A 114 0.80 -12.25 13.60
C SER A 114 -0.53 -11.72 13.06
N ASN A 115 -0.72 -10.41 12.95
CA ASN A 115 -1.92 -9.79 12.43
C ASN A 115 -2.11 -10.15 10.94
N LEU A 116 -3.22 -10.82 10.62
CA LEU A 116 -3.49 -11.30 9.25
C LEU A 116 -3.74 -10.18 8.23
N PHE A 117 -4.34 -9.06 8.66
CA PHE A 117 -4.53 -7.92 7.75
C PHE A 117 -3.21 -7.26 7.40
N LEU A 118 -2.31 -7.17 8.38
CA LEU A 118 -0.97 -6.66 8.18
C LEU A 118 -0.16 -7.56 7.25
N GLU A 119 -0.22 -8.89 7.46
CA GLU A 119 0.46 -9.86 6.60
C GLU A 119 -0.04 -9.76 5.16
N ASN A 120 -1.35 -9.76 4.96
CA ASN A 120 -1.94 -9.66 3.63
C ASN A 120 -1.59 -8.34 2.93
N MET A 121 -1.54 -7.24 3.69
CA MET A 121 -1.09 -5.94 3.17
C MET A 121 0.37 -5.99 2.72
N TYR A 122 1.27 -6.51 3.55
CA TYR A 122 2.69 -6.66 3.22
C TYR A 122 2.88 -7.48 1.94
N VAL A 123 2.21 -8.63 1.84
CA VAL A 123 2.23 -9.49 0.65
C VAL A 123 1.68 -8.75 -0.58
N SER A 124 0.58 -8.00 -0.45
CA SER A 124 -0.02 -7.25 -1.55
C SER A 124 0.91 -6.18 -2.12
N LEU A 125 1.62 -5.45 -1.23
CA LEU A 125 2.58 -4.44 -1.64
C LEU A 125 3.77 -5.08 -2.41
N TYR A 126 4.36 -6.15 -1.88
CA TYR A 126 5.46 -6.84 -2.60
C TYR A 126 5.01 -7.52 -3.90
N ASN A 127 3.76 -7.96 -3.99
CA ASN A 127 3.19 -8.47 -5.23
C ASN A 127 3.13 -7.39 -6.33
N SER A 128 2.81 -6.16 -5.95
CA SER A 128 2.83 -5.01 -6.88
C SER A 128 4.26 -4.74 -7.38
N ILE A 129 5.26 -4.80 -6.51
CA ILE A 129 6.68 -4.66 -6.88
C ILE A 129 7.11 -5.81 -7.82
N GLY A 130 6.73 -7.05 -7.50
CA GLY A 130 7.02 -8.22 -8.33
C GLY A 130 6.43 -8.09 -9.74
N THR A 131 5.19 -7.59 -9.83
CA THR A 131 4.52 -7.33 -11.12
C THR A 131 5.25 -6.25 -11.91
N ALA A 132 5.63 -5.13 -11.30
CA ALA A 132 6.41 -4.08 -11.94
C ALA A 132 7.76 -4.60 -12.44
N ASN A 133 8.47 -5.38 -11.64
CA ASN A 133 9.75 -6.00 -12.01
C ASN A 133 9.60 -6.99 -13.18
N ALA A 134 8.51 -7.77 -13.22
CA ALA A 134 8.25 -8.69 -14.33
C ALA A 134 8.05 -7.93 -15.65
N ILE A 135 7.27 -6.84 -15.64
CA ILE A 135 7.05 -6.00 -16.83
C ILE A 135 8.36 -5.36 -17.28
N LEU A 136 9.14 -4.76 -16.38
CA LEU A 136 10.45 -4.16 -16.68
C LEU A 136 11.42 -5.17 -17.29
N SER A 137 11.45 -6.40 -16.76
CA SER A 137 12.24 -7.50 -17.31
C SER A 137 11.77 -7.88 -18.72
N GLY A 138 10.45 -7.95 -18.92
CA GLY A 138 9.84 -8.24 -20.22
C GLY A 138 10.20 -7.24 -21.31
N LEU A 139 10.26 -5.94 -20.98
CA LEU A 139 10.65 -4.88 -21.93
C LEU A 139 12.04 -5.06 -22.54
N ASN A 140 12.92 -5.80 -21.88
CA ASN A 140 14.27 -6.08 -22.36
C ASN A 140 14.37 -7.36 -23.18
N THR A 141 13.38 -8.25 -23.11
CA THR A 141 13.39 -9.57 -23.73
C THR A 141 12.69 -9.63 -25.07
N VAL A 142 11.59 -8.86 -25.27
CA VAL A 142 10.83 -8.81 -26.52
C VAL A 142 11.53 -7.92 -27.54
N LYS A 143 11.84 -8.47 -28.72
CA LYS A 143 12.57 -7.76 -29.78
C LYS A 143 11.84 -7.87 -31.13
N GLY A 144 12.28 -7.02 -32.09
CA GLY A 144 11.75 -7.00 -33.44
C GLY A 144 10.43 -6.23 -33.57
N VAL A 145 9.68 -6.49 -34.63
CA VAL A 145 8.45 -5.75 -35.00
C VAL A 145 7.30 -5.90 -33.99
N LYS A 146 7.33 -6.90 -33.13
CA LYS A 146 6.34 -7.11 -32.07
C LYS A 146 6.68 -6.36 -30.78
N ALA A 147 7.91 -5.87 -30.64
CA ALA A 147 8.32 -5.11 -29.45
C ALA A 147 7.51 -3.81 -29.35
N PRO A 148 7.29 -3.31 -28.12
CA PRO A 148 6.72 -1.98 -27.94
C PRO A 148 7.54 -0.93 -28.71
N ASN A 149 6.85 0.01 -29.38
CA ASN A 149 7.52 1.14 -30.00
C ASN A 149 8.16 2.06 -28.94
N GLY A 150 8.97 3.03 -29.40
CA GLY A 150 9.72 3.90 -28.48
C GLY A 150 8.83 4.58 -27.41
N ALA A 151 7.70 5.17 -27.84
CA ALA A 151 6.78 5.86 -26.93
C ALA A 151 6.11 4.88 -25.92
N LEU A 152 5.57 3.75 -26.41
CA LEU A 152 4.95 2.75 -25.53
C LEU A 152 5.97 2.15 -24.57
N LYS A 153 7.21 1.88 -25.04
CA LYS A 153 8.29 1.37 -24.20
C LYS A 153 8.64 2.35 -23.08
N SER A 154 8.81 3.62 -23.41
CA SER A 154 9.11 4.68 -22.43
C SER A 154 7.98 4.85 -21.43
N THR A 155 6.72 4.93 -21.88
CA THR A 155 5.57 5.06 -20.99
C THR A 155 5.42 3.84 -20.08
N THR A 156 5.55 2.63 -20.62
CA THR A 156 5.48 1.40 -19.80
C THR A 156 6.61 1.38 -18.76
N LYS A 157 7.83 1.71 -19.16
CA LYS A 157 8.98 1.76 -18.25
C LYS A 157 8.76 2.78 -17.14
N GLY A 158 8.43 4.02 -17.49
CA GLY A 158 8.20 5.10 -16.52
C GLY A 158 7.06 4.78 -15.56
N THR A 159 5.95 4.21 -16.04
CA THR A 159 4.84 3.77 -15.19
C THR A 159 5.28 2.69 -14.19
N CYS A 160 5.99 1.66 -14.64
CA CYS A 160 6.44 0.58 -13.76
C CYS A 160 7.42 1.08 -12.68
N LEU A 161 8.36 1.96 -13.05
CA LEU A 161 9.31 2.55 -12.12
C LEU A 161 8.61 3.45 -11.09
N ALA A 162 7.70 4.32 -11.52
CA ALA A 162 6.94 5.20 -10.63
C ALA A 162 6.07 4.41 -9.64
N ILE A 163 5.39 3.36 -10.11
CA ILE A 163 4.60 2.48 -9.23
C ILE A 163 5.52 1.72 -8.26
N ARG A 164 6.65 1.19 -8.72
CA ARG A 164 7.61 0.49 -7.84
C ARG A 164 8.15 1.43 -6.76
N ALA A 165 8.46 2.67 -7.11
CA ALA A 165 8.88 3.69 -6.17
C ALA A 165 7.78 4.02 -5.15
N LEU A 166 6.54 4.23 -5.59
CA LEU A 166 5.39 4.48 -4.72
C LEU A 166 5.24 3.34 -3.70
N VAL A 167 5.27 2.09 -4.17
CA VAL A 167 5.06 0.93 -3.29
C VAL A 167 6.23 0.73 -2.31
N HIS A 168 7.49 0.93 -2.75
CA HIS A 168 8.63 0.90 -1.83
C HIS A 168 8.55 2.03 -0.80
N PHE A 169 8.06 3.21 -1.18
CA PHE A 169 7.87 4.32 -0.24
C PHE A 169 6.76 4.02 0.77
N ASP A 170 5.66 3.43 0.34
CA ASP A 170 4.56 3.02 1.23
C ASP A 170 4.99 1.92 2.20
N LEU A 171 5.77 0.94 1.72
CA LEU A 171 6.40 -0.06 2.59
C LEU A 171 7.34 0.58 3.61
N LEU A 172 8.17 1.55 3.17
CA LEU A 172 9.08 2.23 4.07
C LEU A 172 8.32 3.02 5.15
N ARG A 173 7.24 3.73 4.78
CA ARG A 173 6.41 4.45 5.75
C ARG A 173 5.74 3.52 6.77
N ALA A 174 5.27 2.37 6.30
CA ALA A 174 4.53 1.42 7.12
C ALA A 174 5.44 0.56 8.02
N PHE A 175 6.58 0.10 7.49
CA PHE A 175 7.39 -0.95 8.11
C PHE A 175 8.84 -0.54 8.42
N GLY A 176 9.25 0.67 8.05
CA GLY A 176 10.61 1.16 8.28
C GLY A 176 10.64 2.49 9.03
N TYR A 177 11.76 2.77 9.68
CA TYR A 177 12.00 4.00 10.45
C TYR A 177 12.22 5.19 9.53
N HIS A 178 11.24 5.47 8.66
CA HIS A 178 11.31 6.42 7.54
C HIS A 178 11.77 7.83 7.92
N TRP A 179 11.63 8.24 9.19
CA TRP A 179 12.02 9.56 9.71
C TRP A 179 13.49 9.67 10.13
N ASP A 180 14.22 8.55 10.16
CA ASP A 180 15.63 8.47 10.58
C ASP A 180 16.49 7.90 9.44
N LEU A 181 17.14 8.78 8.69
CA LEU A 181 18.03 8.41 7.58
C LEU A 181 19.25 7.57 8.01
N THR A 182 19.61 7.60 9.28
CA THR A 182 20.75 6.83 9.82
C THR A 182 20.36 5.41 10.20
N SER A 183 19.06 5.12 10.28
CA SER A 183 18.54 3.84 10.74
C SER A 183 18.84 2.71 9.76
N THR A 184 19.16 1.54 10.32
CA THR A 184 19.27 0.27 9.56
C THR A 184 17.93 -0.41 9.34
N TYR A 185 16.84 0.09 9.95
CA TYR A 185 15.49 -0.45 9.85
C TYR A 185 14.72 0.16 8.67
N GLY A 186 15.26 0.03 7.44
CA GLY A 186 14.50 0.28 6.21
C GLY A 186 13.64 -0.93 5.84
N ILE A 187 13.58 -1.29 4.56
CA ILE A 187 12.79 -2.43 4.04
C ILE A 187 13.64 -3.27 3.07
N PRO A 188 13.25 -4.51 2.76
CA PRO A 188 13.80 -5.23 1.61
C PRO A 188 13.50 -4.49 0.30
N VAL A 189 14.54 -4.00 -0.38
CA VAL A 189 14.42 -3.28 -1.65
C VAL A 189 14.55 -4.27 -2.81
N VAL A 190 13.47 -4.50 -3.54
CA VAL A 190 13.36 -5.52 -4.59
C VAL A 190 13.29 -4.87 -5.96
N LEU A 191 14.41 -4.84 -6.68
CA LEU A 191 14.55 -4.12 -7.96
C LEU A 191 14.53 -5.03 -9.20
N LYS A 192 14.42 -6.35 -9.03
CA LYS A 192 14.39 -7.34 -10.11
C LYS A 192 13.47 -8.50 -9.76
N VAL A 193 13.10 -9.28 -10.76
CA VAL A 193 12.36 -10.53 -10.56
C VAL A 193 13.16 -11.46 -9.65
N GLN A 194 12.48 -12.01 -8.64
CA GLN A 194 13.06 -12.92 -7.67
C GLN A 194 12.86 -14.38 -8.11
N GLY A 195 13.87 -15.20 -7.92
CA GLY A 195 13.78 -16.65 -8.05
C GLY A 195 13.25 -17.31 -6.78
N LEU A 196 12.91 -18.58 -6.89
CA LEU A 196 12.55 -19.39 -5.71
C LEU A 196 13.75 -19.48 -4.77
N GLY A 197 13.54 -19.03 -3.52
CA GLY A 197 14.58 -19.07 -2.49
C GLY A 197 15.48 -17.83 -2.42
N ASP A 198 15.29 -16.85 -3.30
CA ASP A 198 15.97 -15.56 -3.14
C ASP A 198 15.46 -14.87 -1.87
N ILE A 199 16.39 -14.48 -1.00
CA ILE A 199 16.09 -13.73 0.22
C ILE A 199 16.81 -12.40 0.14
N ILE A 200 16.05 -11.31 0.25
CA ILE A 200 16.59 -9.95 0.26
C ILE A 200 16.52 -9.41 1.68
N PRO A 201 17.67 -9.12 2.32
CA PRO A 201 17.68 -8.52 3.64
C PRO A 201 17.13 -7.09 3.60
N ARG A 202 16.80 -6.55 4.75
CA ARG A 202 16.43 -5.13 4.87
C ARG A 202 17.60 -4.24 4.44
N SER A 203 17.30 -3.25 3.63
CA SER A 203 18.19 -2.14 3.34
C SER A 203 18.14 -1.12 4.48
N THR A 204 19.13 -0.23 4.57
CA THR A 204 19.01 0.94 5.46
C THR A 204 17.93 1.89 4.95
N VAL A 205 17.46 2.79 5.80
CA VAL A 205 16.49 3.83 5.40
C VAL A 205 17.06 4.70 4.28
N ALA A 206 18.33 5.12 4.40
CA ALA A 206 18.99 5.90 3.34
C ALA A 206 19.10 5.15 2.01
N GLN A 207 19.45 3.85 2.05
CA GLN A 207 19.50 3.02 0.84
C GLN A 207 18.11 2.85 0.20
N THR A 208 17.07 2.70 1.03
CA THR A 208 15.69 2.60 0.56
C THR A 208 15.25 3.88 -0.15
N TYR A 209 15.47 5.04 0.46
CA TYR A 209 15.16 6.33 -0.19
C TYR A 209 15.95 6.54 -1.48
N LYS A 210 17.23 6.16 -1.49
CA LYS A 210 18.05 6.22 -2.71
C LYS A 210 17.45 5.39 -3.85
N ALA A 211 16.98 4.19 -3.57
CA ALA A 211 16.35 3.34 -4.58
C ALA A 211 15.02 3.94 -5.07
N ILE A 212 14.18 4.47 -4.17
CA ILE A 212 12.93 5.16 -4.49
C ILE A 212 13.21 6.34 -5.42
N LEU A 213 14.14 7.22 -5.06
CA LEU A 213 14.47 8.40 -5.86
C LEU A 213 15.13 8.03 -7.20
N SER A 214 15.91 6.97 -7.24
CA SER A 214 16.48 6.45 -8.49
C SER A 214 15.38 6.02 -9.47
N ASP A 215 14.38 5.28 -8.99
CA ASP A 215 13.24 4.87 -9.79
C ASP A 215 12.41 6.08 -10.27
N LEU A 216 12.18 7.07 -9.39
CA LEU A 216 11.42 8.28 -9.74
C LEU A 216 12.15 9.14 -10.77
N ASN A 217 13.47 9.29 -10.67
CA ASN A 217 14.25 10.06 -11.64
C ASN A 217 14.26 9.36 -13.01
N GLU A 218 14.44 8.05 -13.06
CA GLU A 218 14.38 7.30 -14.31
C GLU A 218 12.98 7.27 -14.91
N ALA A 219 11.91 7.29 -14.06
CA ALA A 219 10.52 7.43 -14.50
C ALA A 219 10.26 8.82 -15.08
N ASP A 220 10.76 9.87 -14.46
CA ASP A 220 10.71 11.26 -14.92
C ASP A 220 11.30 11.39 -16.33
N ASP A 221 12.53 10.93 -16.52
CA ASP A 221 13.21 10.91 -17.82
C ASP A 221 12.40 10.14 -18.89
N SER A 222 11.72 9.07 -18.48
CA SER A 222 10.92 8.22 -19.38
C SER A 222 9.59 8.85 -19.80
N LEU A 223 9.03 9.79 -19.01
CA LEU A 223 7.70 10.37 -19.21
C LEU A 223 7.70 11.86 -19.58
N GLN A 224 8.84 12.46 -19.83
CA GLN A 224 8.99 13.88 -20.18
C GLN A 224 8.04 14.36 -21.29
N SER A 225 7.68 13.49 -22.24
CA SER A 225 6.78 13.81 -23.35
C SER A 225 5.30 13.57 -23.05
N ASN A 226 4.96 13.04 -21.86
CA ASN A 226 3.59 12.71 -21.49
C ASN A 226 2.93 13.88 -20.76
N GLY A 227 2.40 14.83 -21.52
CA GLY A 227 1.65 15.99 -21.01
C GLY A 227 0.19 15.70 -20.60
N SER A 228 -0.21 14.44 -20.50
CA SER A 228 -1.57 14.08 -20.09
C SER A 228 -1.81 14.42 -18.62
N ARG A 229 -2.95 15.07 -18.35
CA ARG A 229 -3.45 15.37 -16.99
C ARG A 229 -4.45 14.32 -16.50
N ASP A 230 -4.47 13.12 -17.07
CA ASP A 230 -5.39 12.10 -16.56
C ASP A 230 -4.96 11.60 -15.19
N ALA A 231 -5.71 11.97 -14.15
CA ALA A 231 -5.41 11.64 -12.75
C ALA A 231 -5.40 10.12 -12.46
N ASN A 232 -5.94 9.29 -13.36
CA ASN A 232 -5.94 7.84 -13.19
C ASN A 232 -4.66 7.16 -13.72
N TYR A 233 -3.77 7.91 -14.35
CA TYR A 233 -2.54 7.36 -14.92
C TYR A 233 -1.29 8.09 -14.43
N ILE A 234 -0.21 7.34 -14.31
CA ILE A 234 1.10 7.92 -14.02
C ILE A 234 1.49 8.89 -15.14
N ASN A 235 1.84 10.09 -14.75
CA ASN A 235 2.31 11.17 -15.61
C ASN A 235 3.43 11.95 -14.91
N LEU A 236 4.03 12.90 -15.61
CA LEU A 236 5.15 13.68 -15.09
C LEU A 236 4.81 14.39 -13.76
N ARG A 237 3.60 15.01 -13.67
CA ARG A 237 3.20 15.76 -12.47
C ARG A 237 2.95 14.85 -11.26
N MET A 238 2.46 13.63 -11.52
CA MET A 238 2.36 12.61 -10.47
C MET A 238 3.74 12.24 -9.91
N ILE A 239 4.74 12.08 -10.79
CA ILE A 239 6.11 11.76 -10.37
C ILE A 239 6.69 12.89 -9.54
N GLN A 240 6.55 14.15 -9.98
CA GLN A 240 7.01 15.31 -9.24
C GLN A 240 6.30 15.46 -7.89
N ALA A 241 4.99 15.26 -7.85
CA ALA A 241 4.24 15.26 -6.59
C ALA A 241 4.69 14.16 -5.63
N LEU A 242 5.00 12.97 -6.15
CA LEU A 242 5.54 11.88 -5.33
C LEU A 242 6.97 12.19 -4.86
N LYS A 243 7.83 12.77 -5.70
CA LYS A 243 9.14 13.25 -5.29
C LYS A 243 9.04 14.30 -4.19
N ALA A 244 8.12 15.28 -4.33
CA ALA A 244 7.88 16.29 -3.29
C ALA A 244 7.55 15.64 -1.95
N ARG A 245 6.64 14.65 -1.93
CA ARG A 245 6.29 13.89 -0.72
C ARG A 245 7.47 13.09 -0.18
N VAL A 246 8.24 12.39 -1.02
CA VAL A 246 9.42 11.62 -0.62
C VAL A 246 10.46 12.52 0.04
N TYR A 247 10.82 13.64 -0.60
CA TYR A 247 11.78 14.60 -0.04
C TYR A 247 11.25 15.23 1.26
N PHE A 248 9.96 15.51 1.36
CA PHE A 248 9.34 16.02 2.58
C PHE A 248 9.51 15.03 3.76
N TYR A 249 9.31 13.74 3.52
CA TYR A 249 9.53 12.69 4.52
C TYR A 249 11.02 12.50 4.88
N MET A 250 11.93 12.75 3.94
CA MET A 250 13.37 12.80 4.18
C MET A 250 13.82 14.06 4.94
N LYS A 251 12.93 15.05 5.11
CA LYS A 251 13.24 16.40 5.61
C LYS A 251 14.20 17.18 4.70
N ASP A 252 14.31 16.79 3.43
CA ASP A 252 14.97 17.55 2.38
C ASP A 252 13.99 18.61 1.84
N TYR A 253 13.80 19.64 2.63
CA TYR A 253 12.80 20.68 2.36
C TYR A 253 13.09 21.48 1.08
N ILE A 254 14.37 21.61 0.71
CA ILE A 254 14.76 22.33 -0.53
C ILE A 254 14.19 21.60 -1.74
N ASN A 255 14.51 20.32 -1.90
CA ASN A 255 14.03 19.53 -3.03
C ASN A 255 12.50 19.28 -2.94
N ALA A 256 11.94 19.11 -1.75
CA ALA A 256 10.50 19.00 -1.55
C ALA A 256 9.76 20.24 -2.08
N GLY A 257 10.26 21.44 -1.76
CA GLY A 257 9.70 22.71 -2.23
C GLY A 257 9.78 22.87 -3.74
N LEU A 258 10.92 22.55 -4.36
CA LEU A 258 11.11 22.64 -5.80
C LEU A 258 10.18 21.73 -6.60
N GLU A 259 10.03 20.49 -6.17
CA GLU A 259 9.13 19.53 -6.83
C GLU A 259 7.64 19.92 -6.62
N ALA A 260 7.27 20.37 -5.42
CA ALA A 260 5.91 20.88 -5.16
C ALA A 260 5.60 22.11 -6.00
N ASP A 261 6.54 23.05 -6.13
CA ASP A 261 6.43 24.24 -6.96
C ASP A 261 6.22 23.90 -8.44
N SER A 262 6.94 22.91 -8.94
CA SER A 262 6.78 22.41 -10.32
C SER A 262 5.36 21.92 -10.63
N VAL A 263 4.69 21.29 -9.64
CA VAL A 263 3.31 20.84 -9.80
C VAL A 263 2.32 22.00 -9.70
N ILE A 264 2.53 22.91 -8.76
CA ILE A 264 1.62 24.07 -8.53
C ILE A 264 1.66 25.01 -9.73
N ASN A 265 2.86 25.31 -10.24
CA ASN A 265 3.04 26.28 -11.35
C ASN A 265 2.71 25.70 -12.73
N ASP A 266 2.47 24.41 -12.85
CA ASP A 266 1.99 23.80 -14.11
C ASP A 266 0.64 24.37 -14.56
N GLY A 267 -0.19 24.83 -13.60
CA GLY A 267 -1.49 25.43 -13.88
C GLY A 267 -2.58 24.45 -14.31
N SER A 268 -2.27 23.16 -14.46
CA SER A 268 -3.25 22.12 -14.84
C SER A 268 -4.16 21.73 -13.69
N TYR A 269 -3.75 22.00 -12.45
CA TYR A 269 -4.47 21.70 -11.21
C TYR A 269 -4.91 23.00 -10.55
N LYS A 270 -5.99 22.93 -9.79
CA LYS A 270 -6.55 24.12 -9.12
C LYS A 270 -7.14 23.74 -7.77
N ILE A 271 -6.86 24.50 -6.73
CA ILE A 271 -7.58 24.41 -5.45
C ILE A 271 -9.03 24.87 -5.67
N LEU A 272 -9.97 24.02 -5.30
CA LEU A 272 -11.39 24.34 -5.32
C LEU A 272 -11.73 25.24 -4.14
N ASP A 273 -12.58 26.22 -4.40
CA ASP A 273 -13.03 27.18 -3.38
C ASP A 273 -13.96 26.54 -2.33
N ALA A 274 -14.27 27.28 -1.30
CA ALA A 274 -15.09 26.84 -0.18
C ALA A 274 -16.49 26.33 -0.58
N ASN A 275 -17.06 26.80 -1.67
CA ASN A 275 -18.38 26.35 -2.14
C ASN A 275 -18.30 25.05 -2.93
N ASN A 276 -17.15 24.73 -3.53
CA ASN A 276 -16.99 23.66 -4.49
C ASN A 276 -16.05 22.52 -4.03
N PHE A 277 -15.28 22.70 -2.94
CA PHE A 277 -14.25 21.73 -2.55
C PHE A 277 -14.80 20.30 -2.31
N GLN A 278 -16.05 20.18 -1.86
CA GLN A 278 -16.67 18.86 -1.64
C GLN A 278 -16.81 18.05 -2.94
N SER A 279 -16.79 18.71 -4.10
CA SER A 279 -16.85 18.03 -5.40
C SER A 279 -15.63 17.15 -5.67
N VAL A 280 -14.51 17.33 -4.97
CA VAL A 280 -13.37 16.38 -4.99
C VAL A 280 -13.85 14.96 -4.73
N TYR A 281 -14.78 14.80 -3.79
CA TYR A 281 -15.25 13.50 -3.31
C TYR A 281 -16.53 13.02 -3.99
N THR A 282 -17.12 13.82 -4.86
CA THR A 282 -18.34 13.48 -5.63
C THR A 282 -18.09 13.29 -7.12
N SER A 283 -16.96 13.81 -7.60
CA SER A 283 -16.55 13.76 -8.99
C SER A 283 -15.25 12.97 -9.10
N LYS A 284 -15.14 12.12 -10.11
CA LYS A 284 -13.88 11.46 -10.46
C LYS A 284 -12.97 12.43 -11.20
N LYS A 285 -11.66 12.31 -11.04
CA LYS A 285 -10.65 13.15 -11.70
C LYS A 285 -10.87 14.64 -11.43
N SER A 286 -11.10 14.97 -10.15
CA SER A 286 -11.21 16.36 -9.72
C SER A 286 -10.00 17.18 -10.17
N VAL A 287 -10.19 18.49 -10.32
CA VAL A 287 -9.08 19.42 -10.63
C VAL A 287 -8.03 19.50 -9.52
N GLU A 288 -8.34 19.03 -8.30
CA GLU A 288 -7.37 18.87 -7.22
C GLU A 288 -6.63 17.53 -7.27
N SER A 289 -7.16 16.51 -7.98
CA SER A 289 -6.54 15.17 -8.02
C SER A 289 -5.34 15.16 -8.97
N ILE A 290 -4.16 14.88 -8.41
CA ILE A 290 -2.93 14.66 -9.18
C ILE A 290 -2.85 13.19 -9.56
N PHE A 291 -3.13 12.31 -8.60
CA PHE A 291 -3.23 10.88 -8.84
C PHE A 291 -4.30 10.26 -7.94
N GLU A 292 -5.25 9.59 -8.57
CA GLU A 292 -6.28 8.79 -7.93
C GLU A 292 -6.41 7.44 -8.62
N LEU A 293 -6.55 6.39 -7.84
CA LEU A 293 -6.75 5.06 -8.39
C LEU A 293 -8.23 4.87 -8.70
N ALA A 294 -8.52 4.57 -9.98
CA ALA A 294 -9.88 4.41 -10.46
C ALA A 294 -10.46 3.04 -10.10
N PHE A 295 -11.75 3.05 -9.76
CA PHE A 295 -12.56 1.85 -9.57
C PHE A 295 -13.83 1.93 -10.41
N ASN A 296 -14.46 0.79 -10.67
CA ASN A 296 -15.71 0.67 -11.42
C ASN A 296 -16.53 -0.51 -10.88
N GLN A 297 -17.69 -0.78 -11.46
CA GLN A 297 -18.57 -1.87 -11.02
C GLN A 297 -17.93 -3.27 -11.08
N GLN A 298 -17.03 -3.50 -12.02
CA GLN A 298 -16.33 -4.78 -12.20
C GLN A 298 -15.12 -4.91 -11.27
N ASN A 299 -14.47 -3.78 -10.98
CA ASN A 299 -13.34 -3.68 -10.07
C ASN A 299 -13.67 -2.64 -9.00
N GLN A 300 -14.36 -3.07 -7.95
CA GLN A 300 -14.92 -2.22 -6.91
C GLN A 300 -13.89 -1.88 -5.84
N SER A 301 -13.93 -0.66 -5.31
CA SER A 301 -13.24 -0.34 -4.06
C SER A 301 -13.99 -0.91 -2.85
N PHE A 302 -13.25 -1.11 -1.76
CA PHE A 302 -13.83 -1.65 -0.53
C PHE A 302 -14.09 -0.58 0.55
N PHE A 303 -13.79 0.69 0.27
CA PHE A 303 -14.05 1.79 1.21
C PHE A 303 -15.49 1.78 1.70
N ASN A 304 -16.45 1.58 0.81
CA ASN A 304 -17.86 1.57 1.14
C ASN A 304 -18.27 0.47 2.14
N SER A 305 -17.55 -0.64 2.12
CA SER A 305 -17.84 -1.75 3.03
C SER A 305 -17.41 -1.46 4.46
N TYR A 306 -16.51 -0.49 4.65
CA TYR A 306 -15.90 -0.18 5.93
C TYR A 306 -16.21 1.23 6.43
N THR A 307 -16.23 2.23 5.55
CA THR A 307 -16.45 3.63 5.93
C THR A 307 -17.91 4.05 5.79
N TYR A 308 -18.67 3.35 4.96
CA TYR A 308 -20.08 3.60 4.70
C TYR A 308 -20.89 2.45 5.29
N SER A 309 -21.09 2.47 6.58
CA SER A 309 -21.82 1.42 7.25
C SER A 309 -23.22 1.26 6.67
N ARG A 310 -23.57 0.05 6.43
CA ARG A 310 -24.93 -0.38 6.19
C ARG A 310 -25.65 -0.51 7.53
N THR A 311 -26.93 -0.42 7.50
CA THR A 311 -27.91 -0.49 8.59
C THR A 311 -27.42 -0.95 9.96
N ALA A 312 -27.83 -0.27 11.02
CA ALA A 312 -27.59 -0.60 12.42
C ALA A 312 -27.99 -2.05 12.83
N ALA A 313 -28.68 -2.78 11.95
CA ALA A 313 -29.08 -4.18 12.15
C ALA A 313 -28.01 -5.20 11.70
N ALA A 314 -27.00 -4.81 10.95
CA ALA A 314 -25.94 -5.71 10.53
C ALA A 314 -24.89 -5.84 11.65
N THR A 315 -25.15 -6.74 12.58
CA THR A 315 -24.27 -7.02 13.74
C THR A 315 -22.91 -7.61 13.39
N THR A 316 -22.60 -7.78 12.12
CA THR A 316 -21.40 -8.45 11.61
C THR A 316 -20.49 -7.55 10.78
N GLU A 317 -20.89 -6.30 10.48
CA GLU A 317 -20.08 -5.41 9.64
C GLU A 317 -19.12 -4.59 10.48
N ILE A 318 -17.88 -4.57 10.03
CA ILE A 318 -16.83 -3.68 10.50
C ILE A 318 -17.15 -2.29 9.96
N PHE A 319 -17.06 -1.27 10.79
CA PHE A 319 -17.16 0.12 10.37
C PHE A 319 -15.99 0.92 10.92
N PHE A 320 -15.65 1.95 10.19
CA PHE A 320 -14.59 2.88 10.50
C PHE A 320 -15.17 4.31 10.51
N ILE A 321 -15.09 4.98 11.65
CA ILE A 321 -15.68 6.29 11.89
C ILE A 321 -14.69 7.23 12.57
N ALA A 322 -15.01 8.52 12.59
CA ALA A 322 -14.25 9.53 13.32
C ALA A 322 -14.14 9.17 14.81
N SER A 323 -12.95 9.38 15.36
CA SER A 323 -12.73 9.29 16.80
C SER A 323 -13.25 10.55 17.52
N GLN A 324 -13.48 10.45 18.82
CA GLN A 324 -13.75 11.63 19.66
C GLN A 324 -12.63 12.70 19.59
N TYR A 325 -11.40 12.30 19.29
CA TYR A 325 -10.28 13.23 19.14
C TYR A 325 -10.35 14.03 17.83
N LEU A 326 -10.83 13.42 16.75
CA LEU A 326 -11.08 14.11 15.49
C LEU A 326 -12.30 15.04 15.62
N ASP A 327 -13.34 14.57 16.32
CA ASP A 327 -14.54 15.37 16.58
C ASP A 327 -14.16 16.62 17.40
N SER A 328 -13.44 16.45 18.51
CA SER A 328 -12.94 17.55 19.34
C SER A 328 -12.03 18.51 18.56
N PHE A 329 -11.17 17.99 17.67
CA PHE A 329 -10.33 18.79 16.81
C PHE A 329 -11.17 19.73 15.93
N PHE A 330 -12.24 19.25 15.29
CA PHE A 330 -13.10 20.10 14.48
C PHE A 330 -13.97 21.05 15.29
N VAL A 331 -14.38 20.70 16.51
CA VAL A 331 -15.09 21.64 17.43
C VAL A 331 -14.25 22.90 17.69
N HIS A 332 -12.93 22.79 17.78
CA HIS A 332 -12.02 23.92 17.98
C HIS A 332 -11.66 24.67 16.66
N ARG A 333 -12.13 24.18 15.52
CA ARG A 333 -11.92 24.79 14.20
C ARG A 333 -13.24 25.34 13.63
N GLN A 334 -13.80 26.33 14.31
CA GLN A 334 -15.05 26.96 13.89
C GLN A 334 -14.99 27.42 12.43
N ASN A 335 -16.06 27.18 11.69
CA ASN A 335 -16.21 27.45 10.26
C ASN A 335 -15.34 26.57 9.33
N ASP A 336 -14.62 25.57 9.81
CA ASP A 336 -13.95 24.62 8.96
C ASP A 336 -14.98 23.73 8.24
N LEU A 337 -15.15 23.96 6.95
CA LEU A 337 -16.17 23.26 6.15
C LEU A 337 -15.90 21.77 5.97
N ARG A 338 -14.69 21.30 6.29
CA ARG A 338 -14.33 19.88 6.21
C ARG A 338 -15.04 19.03 7.25
N VAL A 339 -15.55 19.64 8.32
CA VAL A 339 -16.44 18.94 9.25
C VAL A 339 -17.68 18.38 8.57
N ASN A 340 -18.13 19.01 7.47
CA ASN A 340 -19.27 18.57 6.67
C ASN A 340 -18.97 17.29 5.85
N LEU A 341 -17.71 16.85 5.82
CA LEU A 341 -17.31 15.55 5.27
C LEU A 341 -17.44 14.42 6.31
N LEU A 342 -17.88 14.71 7.52
CA LEU A 342 -18.23 13.75 8.57
C LEU A 342 -19.73 13.75 8.75
N ASN A 343 -20.37 12.60 8.65
CA ASN A 343 -21.82 12.49 8.75
C ASN A 343 -22.25 12.13 10.16
N TYR A 344 -22.95 13.06 10.82
CA TYR A 344 -23.53 12.87 12.16
C TYR A 344 -25.05 12.81 12.17
N THR A 345 -25.71 12.97 11.02
CA THR A 345 -27.16 13.20 10.96
C THR A 345 -27.99 11.94 10.71
N SER A 346 -27.39 10.83 10.44
CA SER A 346 -28.11 9.61 10.04
C SER A 346 -28.41 8.72 11.24
N ALA A 347 -29.52 8.97 11.91
CA ALA A 347 -29.96 8.20 13.08
C ALA A 347 -30.26 6.71 12.81
N ASN A 348 -30.43 6.31 11.54
CA ASN A 348 -31.00 4.99 11.21
C ASN A 348 -30.14 4.11 10.30
N ILE A 349 -28.99 4.55 9.81
CA ILE A 349 -28.29 3.81 8.75
C ILE A 349 -26.81 3.56 9.04
N ALA A 350 -26.19 4.30 9.98
CA ALA A 350 -24.77 4.09 10.30
C ALA A 350 -24.40 4.76 11.62
N PRO A 351 -23.33 4.31 12.28
CA PRO A 351 -22.78 5.05 13.41
C PRO A 351 -22.41 6.47 12.98
N ASN A 352 -22.64 7.43 13.87
CA ASN A 352 -22.25 8.82 13.64
C ASN A 352 -20.74 8.95 13.44
N GLY A 353 -20.32 9.91 12.65
CA GLY A 353 -18.89 10.19 12.39
C GLY A 353 -18.29 9.45 11.20
N ARG A 354 -19.10 8.83 10.34
CA ARG A 354 -18.57 8.23 9.10
C ARG A 354 -18.11 9.32 8.12
N THR A 355 -17.04 9.02 7.37
CA THR A 355 -16.60 9.94 6.33
C THR A 355 -17.49 9.92 5.09
N LEU A 356 -17.69 11.09 4.50
CA LEU A 356 -18.34 11.27 3.21
C LEU A 356 -17.33 11.35 2.02
N LYS A 357 -16.05 11.19 2.29
CA LYS A 357 -15.02 11.15 1.24
C LYS A 357 -15.17 9.92 0.35
N TYR A 358 -15.62 8.80 0.91
CA TYR A 358 -15.88 7.56 0.18
C TYR A 358 -17.37 7.25 0.27
N ARG A 359 -18.12 7.68 -0.73
CA ARG A 359 -19.57 7.53 -0.73
C ARG A 359 -19.97 6.13 -1.06
N GLY A 360 -20.66 5.48 -0.17
CA GLY A 360 -21.08 4.10 -0.24
C GLY A 360 -22.16 3.78 -1.25
N GLU A 361 -22.09 4.36 -2.41
CA GLU A 361 -23.14 4.21 -3.40
C GLU A 361 -23.13 2.85 -4.08
N ILE A 362 -24.17 2.60 -4.84
CA ILE A 362 -24.50 1.32 -5.46
C ILE A 362 -23.32 0.75 -6.26
N ASN A 363 -22.52 1.61 -6.86
CA ASN A 363 -21.46 1.18 -7.78
C ASN A 363 -20.13 0.82 -7.10
N ARG A 364 -19.90 1.22 -5.85
CA ARG A 364 -18.63 1.02 -5.12
C ARG A 364 -17.39 1.42 -5.94
N ASP A 365 -17.50 2.52 -6.66
CA ASP A 365 -16.51 2.99 -7.60
C ASP A 365 -15.78 4.27 -7.16
N ASN A 366 -15.75 4.51 -5.84
CA ASN A 366 -15.00 5.61 -5.26
C ASN A 366 -13.51 5.45 -5.52
N PRO A 367 -12.83 6.49 -6.03
CA PRO A 367 -11.40 6.43 -6.22
C PRO A 367 -10.65 6.40 -4.89
N ALA A 368 -9.45 5.86 -4.89
CA ALA A 368 -8.50 6.09 -3.82
C ALA A 368 -7.70 7.37 -4.13
N TYR A 369 -7.74 8.35 -3.24
CA TYR A 369 -7.00 9.61 -3.39
C TYR A 369 -5.56 9.41 -2.92
N ILE A 370 -4.61 9.38 -3.87
CA ILE A 370 -3.21 9.10 -3.55
C ILE A 370 -2.40 10.40 -3.43
N LEU A 371 -2.56 11.30 -4.40
CA LEU A 371 -1.88 12.60 -4.43
C LEU A 371 -2.87 13.69 -4.83
N ARG A 372 -2.98 14.73 -4.01
CA ARG A 372 -3.84 15.89 -4.26
C ARG A 372 -3.07 17.19 -4.15
N LEU A 373 -3.50 18.19 -4.91
CA LEU A 373 -2.87 19.50 -4.97
C LEU A 373 -2.72 20.22 -3.59
N PRO A 374 -3.68 20.12 -2.65
CA PRO A 374 -3.50 20.69 -1.30
C PRO A 374 -2.22 20.22 -0.61
N GLU A 375 -1.78 18.98 -0.86
CA GLU A 375 -0.53 18.49 -0.28
C GLU A 375 0.69 19.23 -0.82
N MET A 376 0.70 19.57 -2.09
CA MET A 376 1.81 20.32 -2.69
C MET A 376 1.94 21.72 -2.06
N TYR A 377 0.82 22.41 -1.83
CA TYR A 377 0.82 23.69 -1.11
C TYR A 377 1.36 23.53 0.31
N LEU A 378 0.91 22.51 1.06
CA LEU A 378 1.36 22.31 2.44
C LEU A 378 2.83 21.83 2.52
N ILE A 379 3.33 21.08 1.53
CA ILE A 379 4.74 20.74 1.42
C ILE A 379 5.57 21.99 1.11
N ARG A 380 5.14 22.84 0.16
CA ARG A 380 5.84 24.07 -0.19
C ARG A 380 5.83 25.06 0.98
N ALA A 381 4.72 25.14 1.71
CA ALA A 381 4.63 25.92 2.94
C ALA A 381 5.65 25.47 3.98
N ALA A 382 5.74 24.15 4.22
CA ALA A 382 6.72 23.57 5.15
C ALA A 382 8.16 23.81 4.70
N ALA A 383 8.42 23.72 3.40
CA ALA A 383 9.74 23.95 2.81
C ALA A 383 10.18 25.41 2.95
N ALA A 384 9.27 26.36 2.77
CA ALA A 384 9.54 27.79 2.94
C ALA A 384 9.71 28.18 4.40
N GLY A 385 8.99 27.53 5.32
CA GLY A 385 8.91 27.93 6.71
C GLY A 385 8.20 29.27 6.91
N LEU A 386 8.04 29.67 8.15
CA LEU A 386 7.37 30.95 8.48
C LEU A 386 8.14 32.15 7.89
N ALA A 387 9.46 32.18 8.07
CA ALA A 387 10.31 33.28 7.60
C ALA A 387 10.41 33.35 6.06
N GLY A 388 10.28 32.23 5.37
CA GLY A 388 10.31 32.15 3.91
C GLY A 388 8.96 32.37 3.23
N GLY A 389 7.92 32.75 3.97
CA GLY A 389 6.60 33.09 3.42
C GLY A 389 5.65 31.90 3.29
N GLY A 390 5.94 30.75 3.91
CA GLY A 390 5.08 29.55 3.88
C GLY A 390 3.65 29.79 4.39
N LEU A 391 3.44 30.86 5.16
CA LEU A 391 2.12 31.26 5.64
C LEU A 391 1.14 31.56 4.49
N ALA A 392 1.63 32.05 3.35
CA ALA A 392 0.78 32.32 2.19
C ALA A 392 0.14 31.05 1.65
N ASP A 393 0.93 29.98 1.47
CA ASP A 393 0.45 28.68 1.00
C ASP A 393 -0.50 28.01 2.00
N LEU A 394 -0.18 28.06 3.29
CA LEU A 394 -1.07 27.59 4.35
C LEU A 394 -2.43 28.29 4.27
N ASN A 395 -2.45 29.63 4.09
CA ASN A 395 -3.66 30.42 4.00
C ASN A 395 -4.48 30.13 2.73
N ILE A 396 -3.85 29.74 1.63
CA ILE A 396 -4.57 29.29 0.43
C ILE A 396 -5.48 28.10 0.79
N ILE A 397 -4.95 27.11 1.49
CA ILE A 397 -5.77 25.95 1.88
C ILE A 397 -6.84 26.38 2.89
N ARG A 398 -6.49 27.10 3.92
CA ARG A 398 -7.41 27.55 4.98
C ARG A 398 -8.61 28.29 4.43
N THR A 399 -8.39 29.30 3.60
CA THR A 399 -9.49 30.15 3.07
C THR A 399 -10.40 29.36 2.12
N ASN A 400 -9.83 28.48 1.33
CA ASN A 400 -10.62 27.59 0.45
C ASN A 400 -11.34 26.46 1.20
N ARG A 401 -11.16 26.35 2.50
CA ARG A 401 -11.87 25.42 3.40
C ARG A 401 -12.71 26.16 4.45
N GLY A 402 -12.97 27.46 4.24
CA GLY A 402 -13.88 28.27 5.06
C GLY A 402 -13.25 28.93 6.28
N LEU A 403 -11.96 28.75 6.50
CA LEU A 403 -11.25 29.33 7.63
C LEU A 403 -10.70 30.74 7.31
N SER A 404 -10.57 31.56 8.33
CA SER A 404 -9.88 32.86 8.22
C SER A 404 -8.39 32.67 7.97
N GLN A 405 -7.78 33.60 7.28
CA GLN A 405 -6.33 33.70 7.18
C GLN A 405 -5.69 33.88 8.56
N LEU A 406 -4.54 33.26 8.76
CA LEU A 406 -3.66 33.54 9.88
C LEU A 406 -2.74 34.70 9.50
N GLY A 407 -2.57 35.66 10.42
CA GLY A 407 -1.63 36.73 10.27
C GLY A 407 -0.31 36.48 11.01
N PRO A 408 0.67 37.40 10.87
CA PRO A 408 1.96 37.29 11.58
C PRO A 408 1.83 37.33 13.12
N LEU A 409 0.74 37.86 13.64
CA LEU A 409 0.48 37.90 15.09
C LEU A 409 -0.12 36.61 15.62
N ASP A 410 -0.73 35.78 14.75
CA ASP A 410 -1.28 34.46 15.14
C ASP A 410 -0.20 33.41 15.25
N LEU A 411 0.87 33.56 14.45
CA LEU A 411 1.98 32.62 14.38
C LEU A 411 3.31 33.37 14.54
N THR A 412 3.80 33.44 15.77
CA THR A 412 5.00 34.23 16.11
C THR A 412 6.28 33.38 16.12
N THR A 413 6.18 32.06 16.01
CA THR A 413 7.33 31.14 16.03
C THR A 413 7.21 30.09 14.93
N GLU A 414 8.36 29.59 14.48
CA GLU A 414 8.42 28.48 13.54
C GLU A 414 7.69 27.24 14.08
N SER A 415 7.82 26.95 15.37
CA SER A 415 7.14 25.80 16.00
C SER A 415 5.61 25.93 15.93
N ALA A 416 5.05 27.12 16.18
CA ALA A 416 3.61 27.37 16.05
C ALA A 416 3.15 27.25 14.59
N PHE A 417 3.96 27.70 13.65
CA PHE A 417 3.70 27.55 12.23
C PHE A 417 3.70 26.07 11.79
N GLN A 418 4.70 25.30 12.20
CA GLN A 418 4.77 23.86 11.92
C GLN A 418 3.59 23.11 12.53
N GLN A 419 3.18 23.45 13.76
CA GLN A 419 1.97 22.85 14.35
C GLN A 419 0.72 23.19 13.54
N SER A 420 0.58 24.42 13.07
CA SER A 420 -0.55 24.82 12.21
C SER A 420 -0.56 24.10 10.87
N LEU A 421 0.61 23.79 10.29
CA LEU A 421 0.72 22.96 9.10
C LEU A 421 0.26 21.52 9.36
N GLU A 422 0.68 20.92 10.47
CA GLU A 422 0.26 19.56 10.83
C GLU A 422 -1.24 19.50 11.13
N ASP A 423 -1.81 20.53 11.77
CA ASP A 423 -3.25 20.64 11.98
C ASP A 423 -4.01 20.79 10.66
N GLU A 424 -3.47 21.55 9.71
CA GLU A 424 -4.07 21.70 8.39
C GLU A 424 -3.99 20.40 7.59
N ARG A 425 -2.85 19.68 7.64
CA ARG A 425 -2.70 18.35 7.05
C ARG A 425 -3.71 17.36 7.65
N ARG A 426 -3.85 17.34 8.97
CA ARG A 426 -4.82 16.49 9.67
C ARG A 426 -6.25 16.77 9.19
N ALA A 427 -6.64 18.05 9.11
CA ALA A 427 -7.97 18.45 8.66
C ALA A 427 -8.21 18.08 7.18
N GLU A 428 -7.21 18.27 6.31
CA GLU A 428 -7.34 18.02 4.87
C GLU A 428 -7.34 16.55 4.50
N PHE A 429 -6.46 15.76 5.14
CA PHE A 429 -6.21 14.37 4.74
C PHE A 429 -6.76 13.34 5.72
N ASN A 430 -7.67 13.70 6.65
CA ASN A 430 -8.33 12.70 7.47
C ASN A 430 -9.05 11.66 6.57
N PHE A 431 -9.00 10.41 6.96
CA PHE A 431 -9.49 9.26 6.19
C PHE A 431 -8.81 9.03 4.83
N GLU A 432 -7.67 9.68 4.53
CA GLU A 432 -6.88 9.44 3.33
C GLU A 432 -5.54 8.74 3.62
N GLY A 433 -5.34 8.30 4.87
CA GLY A 433 -4.18 7.49 5.25
C GLY A 433 -2.89 8.27 5.52
N HIS A 434 -2.99 9.52 5.96
CA HIS A 434 -1.82 10.36 6.24
C HIS A 434 -1.44 10.41 7.73
N ARG A 435 -2.43 10.45 8.63
CA ARG A 435 -2.21 10.89 10.02
C ARG A 435 -1.17 10.07 10.78
N PHE A 436 -1.22 8.74 10.73
CA PHE A 436 -0.24 7.88 11.41
C PHE A 436 1.19 8.16 10.97
N PHE A 437 1.38 8.29 9.66
CA PHE A 437 2.69 8.57 9.08
C PHE A 437 3.18 10.00 9.38
N ASP A 438 2.28 10.97 9.47
CA ASP A 438 2.62 12.33 9.90
C ASP A 438 3.04 12.34 11.38
N LEU A 439 2.33 11.63 12.26
CA LEU A 439 2.73 11.47 13.68
C LEU A 439 4.10 10.80 13.80
N ALA A 440 4.36 9.77 13.01
CA ALA A 440 5.65 9.08 12.99
C ALA A 440 6.78 10.02 12.52
N ARG A 441 6.56 10.73 11.40
CA ARG A 441 7.52 11.67 10.81
C ARG A 441 7.89 12.82 11.74
N THR A 442 6.92 13.30 12.52
CA THR A 442 7.11 14.42 13.46
C THR A 442 7.53 13.97 14.86
N GLY A 443 7.61 12.66 15.13
CA GLY A 443 7.94 12.11 16.43
C GLY A 443 6.85 12.27 17.49
N GLN A 444 5.60 12.46 17.07
CA GLN A 444 4.47 12.77 17.94
C GLN A 444 3.68 11.53 18.40
N VAL A 445 4.05 10.32 17.97
CA VAL A 445 3.31 9.09 18.29
C VAL A 445 3.12 8.93 19.80
N SER A 446 4.16 9.05 20.59
CA SER A 446 4.06 8.90 22.05
C SER A 446 3.22 9.99 22.71
N ALA A 447 3.36 11.23 22.26
CA ALA A 447 2.64 12.37 22.84
C ALA A 447 1.14 12.33 22.52
N VAL A 448 0.78 11.89 21.30
CA VAL A 448 -0.62 11.92 20.81
C VAL A 448 -1.35 10.62 21.14
N LEU A 449 -0.70 9.46 20.97
CA LEU A 449 -1.36 8.15 21.09
C LEU A 449 -1.10 7.48 22.44
N GLY A 450 -0.17 7.99 23.26
CA GLY A 450 0.15 7.43 24.56
C GLY A 450 0.89 6.08 24.53
N VAL A 451 1.47 5.72 23.37
CA VAL A 451 2.22 4.46 23.18
C VAL A 451 3.70 4.74 22.94
N PRO A 452 4.60 3.75 23.12
CA PRO A 452 6.02 3.94 22.83
C PRO A 452 6.27 4.39 21.37
N GLN A 453 7.32 5.19 21.15
CA GLN A 453 7.72 5.62 19.81
C GLN A 453 8.11 4.44 18.89
N THR A 454 8.45 3.29 19.42
CA THR A 454 8.66 2.05 18.66
C THR A 454 7.41 1.62 17.89
N ASN A 455 6.20 2.02 18.34
CA ASN A 455 4.93 1.76 17.67
C ASN A 455 4.62 2.75 16.53
N ALA A 456 5.57 3.62 16.20
CA ALA A 456 5.45 4.54 15.05
C ALA A 456 5.58 3.86 13.67
N VAL A 457 5.83 2.56 13.65
CA VAL A 457 5.80 1.68 12.48
C VAL A 457 5.04 0.41 12.82
N TRP A 458 4.58 -0.28 11.82
CA TRP A 458 4.00 -1.61 12.00
C TRP A 458 5.10 -2.69 12.04
N PRO A 459 4.87 -3.82 12.73
CA PRO A 459 5.82 -4.91 12.76
C PRO A 459 5.96 -5.58 11.39
N ILE A 460 7.13 -6.14 11.11
CA ILE A 460 7.27 -7.07 9.98
C ILE A 460 6.45 -8.33 10.30
N PRO A 461 5.61 -8.82 9.36
CA PRO A 461 4.80 -10.01 9.61
C PRO A 461 5.67 -11.22 9.99
N ILE A 462 5.23 -11.97 11.00
CA ILE A 462 5.98 -13.13 11.51
C ILE A 462 6.26 -14.18 10.43
N ARG A 463 5.36 -14.29 9.46
CA ARG A 463 5.55 -15.18 8.30
C ARG A 463 6.77 -14.79 7.48
N GLU A 464 7.02 -13.50 7.25
CA GLU A 464 8.19 -13.01 6.52
C GLU A 464 9.47 -13.35 7.28
N ILE A 465 9.50 -13.10 8.59
CA ILE A 465 10.66 -13.43 9.43
C ILE A 465 10.95 -14.93 9.39
N THR A 466 9.91 -15.76 9.49
CA THR A 466 10.03 -17.23 9.44
C THR A 466 10.47 -17.71 8.06
N ALA A 467 9.86 -17.23 7.00
CA ALA A 467 10.18 -17.60 5.62
C ALA A 467 11.62 -17.24 5.25
N THR A 468 12.12 -16.13 5.74
CA THR A 468 13.49 -15.66 5.52
C THR A 468 14.49 -16.20 6.54
N LYS A 469 14.05 -17.08 7.45
CA LYS A 469 14.88 -17.66 8.52
C LYS A 469 15.57 -16.59 9.38
N GLY A 470 14.90 -15.47 9.62
CA GLY A 470 15.41 -14.35 10.42
C GLY A 470 16.40 -13.44 9.69
N ILE A 471 16.63 -13.59 8.38
CA ILE A 471 17.45 -12.64 7.61
C ILE A 471 16.75 -11.28 7.53
N VAL A 472 15.44 -11.27 7.34
CA VAL A 472 14.61 -10.07 7.54
C VAL A 472 14.33 -9.97 9.03
N ILE A 473 14.93 -8.97 9.69
CA ILE A 473 14.81 -8.76 11.13
C ILE A 473 13.56 -7.93 11.48
N GLN A 474 13.03 -8.13 12.69
CA GLN A 474 11.89 -7.39 13.21
C GLN A 474 12.27 -5.93 13.56
N ASN A 475 11.27 -5.07 13.62
CA ASN A 475 11.39 -3.73 14.20
C ASN A 475 11.56 -3.82 15.72
N PRO A 476 12.35 -2.93 16.34
CA PRO A 476 12.44 -2.85 17.80
C PRO A 476 11.05 -2.64 18.43
N GLY A 477 10.80 -3.36 19.52
CA GLY A 477 9.53 -3.29 20.25
C GLY A 477 8.51 -4.36 19.89
N TYR A 478 8.79 -5.22 18.89
CA TYR A 478 7.91 -6.29 18.46
C TYR A 478 8.50 -7.69 18.60
#